data_5db8970529436398ad996659271e5238
#
_entry.id   5db8970529436398ad996659271e5238
#
_cell.length_a   1.000
_cell.length_b   1.000
_cell.length_c   1.000
_cell.angle_alpha   90.00
_cell.angle_beta   90.00
_cell.angle_gamma   90.00
#
_symmetry.space_group_name_H-M   'P 1'
#
loop_
_entity.id
_entity.type
_entity.pdbx_description
1 polymer ?
#
loop_
_entity_poly.entity_id
_entity_poly.type
_entity_poly.pdbx_seq_one_letter_code
_entity_poly.pdbx_strand_id
1 'polypeptide(L)'
;EMLQKHLPSPWDAKIAEATELLDQGDTSGALALLRAAWEESNKLLEITLAYAGALVEANRLDEAEEVLNEVRLVDRDTLHEQLMAQIELKREAGKSPEIEALESELASDENNHSVRVKLAVQLTTGARYRDALEHLLVVLRADRDWNNGEAKRLYLDTIASIGKGDPLAAEYQ
;
A
#
# COMPACT_ATOMS: atom_id res chain seq x y z
N GLU A 1 -32.19 15.70 -30.35
CA GLU A 1 -31.07 15.75 -29.39
C GLU A 1 -31.33 14.71 -28.31
N MET A 2 -30.85 13.46 -28.56
CA MET A 2 -30.97 12.38 -27.58
C MET A 2 -29.92 12.63 -26.49
N LEU A 3 -30.39 12.98 -25.29
CA LEU A 3 -29.63 12.85 -24.08
C LEU A 3 -29.25 11.37 -23.93
N GLN A 4 -28.01 11.02 -24.25
CA GLN A 4 -27.44 9.76 -23.82
C GLN A 4 -27.42 9.80 -22.30
N LYS A 5 -28.46 9.18 -21.68
CA LYS A 5 -28.40 8.83 -20.27
C LYS A 5 -27.16 7.98 -20.10
N HIS A 6 -26.15 8.52 -19.47
CA HIS A 6 -25.02 7.75 -18.98
C HIS A 6 -25.63 6.74 -17.99
N LEU A 7 -25.83 5.52 -18.47
CA LEU A 7 -26.19 4.44 -17.56
C LEU A 7 -25.01 4.25 -16.61
N PRO A 8 -25.24 4.32 -15.29
CA PRO A 8 -24.15 4.12 -14.34
C PRO A 8 -23.49 2.76 -14.61
N SER A 9 -22.17 2.79 -14.71
CA SER A 9 -21.36 1.57 -14.83
C SER A 9 -21.58 0.72 -13.57
N PRO A 10 -21.59 -0.63 -13.64
CA PRO A 10 -21.62 -1.47 -12.45
C PRO A 10 -20.46 -1.16 -11.48
N TRP A 11 -19.42 -0.53 -11.98
CA TRP A 11 -18.26 -0.11 -11.21
C TRP A 11 -18.49 1.19 -10.41
N ASP A 12 -19.38 2.08 -10.88
CA ASP A 12 -19.74 3.31 -10.16
C ASP A 12 -20.30 3.01 -8.77
N ALA A 13 -21.13 1.97 -8.65
CA ALA A 13 -21.66 1.53 -7.37
C ALA A 13 -20.58 1.00 -6.43
N LYS A 14 -19.61 0.24 -6.96
CA LYS A 14 -18.48 -0.27 -6.16
C LYS A 14 -17.53 0.83 -5.72
N ILE A 15 -17.28 1.83 -6.56
CA ILE A 15 -16.49 3.01 -6.21
C ILE A 15 -17.19 3.82 -5.11
N ALA A 16 -18.50 4.04 -5.24
CA ALA A 16 -19.29 4.75 -4.23
C ALA A 16 -19.29 4.00 -2.89
N GLU A 17 -19.47 2.69 -2.88
CA GLU A 17 -19.39 1.85 -1.68
C GLU A 17 -18.00 1.93 -1.03
N ALA A 18 -16.93 1.87 -1.83
CA ALA A 18 -15.56 2.03 -1.32
C ALA A 18 -15.35 3.41 -0.70
N THR A 19 -15.91 4.46 -1.29
CA THR A 19 -15.84 5.83 -0.74
C THR A 19 -16.54 5.90 0.61
N GLU A 20 -17.72 5.30 0.74
CA GLU A 20 -18.43 5.21 2.03
C GLU A 20 -17.63 4.47 3.10
N LEU A 21 -16.95 3.37 2.73
CA LEU A 21 -16.08 2.64 3.64
C LEU A 21 -14.89 3.49 4.11
N LEU A 22 -14.27 4.28 3.21
CA LEU A 22 -13.21 5.22 3.56
C LEU A 22 -13.70 6.30 4.53
N ASP A 23 -14.89 6.86 4.28
CA ASP A 23 -15.51 7.87 5.15
C ASP A 23 -15.83 7.32 6.55
N GLN A 24 -16.12 6.02 6.65
CA GLN A 24 -16.32 5.31 7.91
C GLN A 24 -15.01 4.90 8.60
N GLY A 25 -13.87 5.11 7.96
CA GLY A 25 -12.54 4.70 8.44
C GLY A 25 -12.20 3.24 8.18
N ASP A 26 -13.02 2.51 7.43
CA ASP A 26 -12.73 1.14 7.00
C ASP A 26 -11.87 1.12 5.72
N THR A 27 -10.63 1.55 5.85
CA THR A 27 -9.67 1.59 4.76
C THR A 27 -9.41 0.20 4.18
N SER A 28 -9.28 -0.82 5.02
CA SER A 28 -9.01 -2.19 4.58
C SER A 28 -10.17 -2.78 3.77
N GLY A 29 -11.40 -2.53 4.19
CA GLY A 29 -12.60 -2.94 3.46
C GLY A 29 -12.71 -2.23 2.10
N ALA A 30 -12.45 -0.94 2.07
CA ALA A 30 -12.44 -0.15 0.83
C ALA A 30 -11.39 -0.66 -0.16
N LEU A 31 -10.15 -0.90 0.30
CA LEU A 31 -9.07 -1.39 -0.54
C LEU A 31 -9.34 -2.81 -1.05
N ALA A 32 -9.92 -3.69 -0.23
CA ALA A 32 -10.31 -5.02 -0.65
C ALA A 32 -11.39 -4.98 -1.75
N LEU A 33 -12.39 -4.11 -1.60
CA LEU A 33 -13.45 -3.92 -2.59
C LEU A 33 -12.92 -3.37 -3.91
N LEU A 34 -12.07 -2.34 -3.84
CA LEU A 34 -11.48 -1.71 -5.03
C LEU A 34 -10.52 -2.66 -5.75
N ARG A 35 -9.71 -3.43 -5.03
CA ARG A 35 -8.85 -4.43 -5.64
C ARG A 35 -9.65 -5.51 -6.37
N ALA A 36 -10.68 -6.04 -5.74
CA ALA A 36 -11.55 -7.03 -6.39
C ALA A 36 -12.20 -6.45 -7.66
N ALA A 37 -12.74 -5.24 -7.59
CA ALA A 37 -13.29 -4.55 -8.75
C ALA A 37 -12.25 -4.29 -9.85
N TRP A 38 -11.03 -3.95 -9.48
CA TRP A 38 -9.93 -3.73 -10.41
C TRP A 38 -9.56 -5.00 -11.17
N GLU A 39 -9.47 -6.13 -10.48
CA GLU A 39 -9.21 -7.44 -11.09
C GLU A 39 -10.38 -7.90 -11.96
N GLU A 40 -11.61 -7.82 -11.46
CA GLU A 40 -12.84 -8.21 -12.19
C GLU A 40 -13.09 -7.36 -13.44
N SER A 41 -12.75 -6.07 -13.40
CA SER A 41 -12.88 -5.16 -14.54
C SER A 41 -11.77 -5.30 -15.58
N ASN A 42 -10.83 -6.21 -15.37
CA ASN A 42 -9.61 -6.32 -16.16
C ASN A 42 -8.81 -4.99 -16.18
N LYS A 43 -8.65 -4.39 -15.00
CA LYS A 43 -7.86 -3.17 -14.78
C LYS A 43 -8.39 -1.96 -15.56
N LEU A 44 -9.71 -1.79 -15.59
CA LEU A 44 -10.34 -0.64 -16.22
C LEU A 44 -9.79 0.67 -15.62
N LEU A 45 -9.48 1.67 -16.47
CA LEU A 45 -8.83 2.91 -16.04
C LEU A 45 -9.52 3.60 -14.87
N GLU A 46 -10.85 3.72 -14.91
CA GLU A 46 -11.66 4.34 -13.86
C GLU A 46 -11.44 3.67 -12.49
N ILE A 47 -11.47 2.34 -12.46
CA ILE A 47 -11.24 1.56 -11.23
C ILE A 47 -9.78 1.65 -10.80
N THR A 48 -8.85 1.59 -11.76
CA THR A 48 -7.41 1.73 -11.49
C THR A 48 -7.13 3.05 -10.77
N LEU A 49 -7.69 4.15 -11.24
CA LEU A 49 -7.50 5.47 -10.65
C LEU A 49 -8.18 5.58 -9.26
N ALA A 50 -9.38 5.02 -9.10
CA ALA A 50 -10.06 4.99 -7.81
C ALA A 50 -9.28 4.17 -6.77
N TYR A 51 -8.78 2.99 -7.17
CA TYR A 51 -7.98 2.13 -6.30
C TYR A 51 -6.65 2.80 -5.92
N ALA A 52 -5.93 3.35 -6.88
CA ALA A 52 -4.70 4.08 -6.63
C ALA A 52 -4.93 5.30 -5.73
N GLY A 53 -6.00 6.06 -5.95
CA GLY A 53 -6.38 7.19 -5.09
C GLY A 53 -6.60 6.79 -3.63
N ALA A 54 -7.32 5.70 -3.39
CA ALA A 54 -7.54 5.17 -2.05
C ALA A 54 -6.22 4.71 -1.38
N LEU A 55 -5.30 4.10 -2.15
CA LEU A 55 -3.97 3.74 -1.66
C LEU A 55 -3.13 4.98 -1.31
N VAL A 56 -3.19 6.04 -2.12
CA VAL A 56 -2.50 7.33 -1.84
C VAL A 56 -3.03 7.95 -0.55
N GLU A 57 -4.35 7.96 -0.34
CA GLU A 57 -4.96 8.46 0.90
C GLU A 57 -4.54 7.66 2.13
N ALA A 58 -4.42 6.34 1.97
CA ALA A 58 -3.91 5.44 3.01
C ALA A 58 -2.40 5.54 3.22
N ASN A 59 -1.69 6.41 2.51
CA ASN A 59 -0.23 6.55 2.50
C ASN A 59 0.52 5.27 2.06
N ARG A 60 -0.15 4.41 1.29
CA ARG A 60 0.41 3.17 0.72
C ARG A 60 0.96 3.45 -0.68
N LEU A 61 2.00 4.29 -0.71
CA LEU A 61 2.48 4.95 -1.92
C LEU A 61 3.09 3.99 -2.94
N ASP A 62 3.82 2.98 -2.48
CA ASP A 62 4.46 2.01 -3.38
C ASP A 62 3.42 1.14 -4.09
N GLU A 63 2.39 0.70 -3.37
CA GLU A 63 1.27 -0.04 -3.96
C GLU A 63 0.45 0.83 -4.94
N ALA A 64 0.25 2.11 -4.60
CA ALA A 64 -0.42 3.05 -5.49
C ALA A 64 0.35 3.23 -6.81
N GLU A 65 1.67 3.37 -6.73
CA GLU A 65 2.54 3.48 -7.90
C GLU A 65 2.52 2.19 -8.74
N GLU A 66 2.57 1.01 -8.13
CA GLU A 66 2.44 -0.26 -8.83
C GLU A 66 1.14 -0.34 -9.64
N VAL A 67 0.00 0.04 -9.02
CA VAL A 67 -1.31 0.05 -9.66
C VAL A 67 -1.35 1.05 -10.82
N LEU A 68 -0.80 2.26 -10.65
CA LEU A 68 -0.76 3.29 -11.69
C LEU A 68 0.16 2.91 -12.86
N ASN A 69 1.24 2.18 -12.61
CA ASN A 69 2.15 1.70 -13.64
C ASN A 69 1.53 0.66 -14.57
N GLU A 70 0.45 0.00 -14.16
CA GLU A 70 -0.33 -0.90 -15.03
C GLU A 70 -1.11 -0.14 -16.13
N VAL A 71 -1.30 1.17 -15.97
CA VAL A 71 -1.98 2.00 -16.97
C VAL A 71 -1.06 2.21 -18.18
N ARG A 72 -1.54 1.80 -19.37
CA ARG A 72 -0.79 2.00 -20.61
C ARG A 72 -0.52 3.48 -20.85
N LEU A 73 0.62 3.80 -21.40
CA LEU A 73 1.05 5.19 -21.64
C LEU A 73 0.00 6.03 -22.40
N VAL A 74 -0.67 5.40 -23.36
CA VAL A 74 -1.69 6.10 -24.20
C VAL A 74 -3.00 6.37 -23.46
N ASP A 75 -3.24 5.71 -22.34
CA ASP A 75 -4.47 5.83 -21.53
C ASP A 75 -4.26 6.71 -20.29
N ARG A 76 -3.05 7.22 -20.08
CA ARG A 76 -2.73 8.10 -18.95
C ARG A 76 -3.38 9.45 -19.15
N ASP A 77 -4.22 9.83 -18.21
CA ASP A 77 -4.95 11.08 -18.19
C ASP A 77 -4.42 12.03 -17.11
N THR A 78 -5.03 13.21 -17.01
CA THR A 78 -4.67 14.22 -16.02
C THR A 78 -4.76 13.70 -14.58
N LEU A 79 -5.75 12.85 -14.26
CA LEU A 79 -5.89 12.30 -12.92
C LEU A 79 -4.77 11.32 -12.58
N HIS A 80 -4.34 10.50 -13.56
CA HIS A 80 -3.16 9.63 -13.41
C HIS A 80 -1.92 10.47 -13.07
N GLU A 81 -1.68 11.55 -13.83
CA GLU A 81 -0.54 12.45 -13.59
C GLU A 81 -0.61 13.12 -12.22
N GLN A 82 -1.80 13.55 -11.80
CA GLN A 82 -2.02 14.14 -10.47
C GLN A 82 -1.73 13.15 -9.34
N LEU A 83 -2.16 11.90 -9.46
CA LEU A 83 -1.90 10.87 -8.47
C LEU A 83 -0.39 10.54 -8.38
N MET A 84 0.31 10.45 -9.51
CA MET A 84 1.76 10.28 -9.53
C MET A 84 2.48 11.44 -8.86
N ALA A 85 2.05 12.68 -9.11
CA ALA A 85 2.61 13.87 -8.46
C ALA A 85 2.33 13.88 -6.94
N GLN A 86 1.15 13.45 -6.51
CA GLN A 86 0.83 13.32 -5.09
C GLN A 86 1.70 12.27 -4.39
N ILE A 87 1.96 11.14 -5.04
CA ILE A 87 2.86 10.09 -4.53
C ILE A 87 4.25 10.70 -4.30
N GLU A 88 4.80 11.39 -5.28
CA GLU A 88 6.12 12.00 -5.17
C GLU A 88 6.18 13.05 -4.03
N LEU A 89 5.17 13.93 -3.97
CA LEU A 89 5.09 14.94 -2.92
C LEU A 89 5.00 14.32 -1.52
N LYS A 90 4.18 13.27 -1.36
CA LYS A 90 4.07 12.56 -0.08
C LYS A 90 5.35 11.81 0.30
N ARG A 91 6.06 11.23 -0.67
CA ARG A 91 7.37 10.61 -0.44
C ARG A 91 8.39 11.63 0.05
N GLU A 92 8.47 12.78 -0.61
CA GLU A 92 9.38 13.85 -0.17
C GLU A 92 9.04 14.36 1.23
N ALA A 93 7.76 14.56 1.53
CA ALA A 93 7.31 14.98 2.85
C ALA A 93 7.54 13.91 3.94
N GLY A 94 7.50 12.64 3.56
CA GLY A 94 7.70 11.48 4.45
C GLY A 94 9.16 11.04 4.61
N LYS A 95 10.13 11.72 4.00
CA LYS A 95 11.54 11.42 4.21
C LYS A 95 11.90 11.62 5.68
N SER A 96 12.25 10.52 6.33
CA SER A 96 12.67 10.51 7.73
C SER A 96 14.19 10.35 7.79
N PRO A 97 14.92 11.31 8.41
CA PRO A 97 16.36 11.16 8.62
C PRO A 97 16.73 9.88 9.38
N GLU A 98 15.83 9.41 10.25
CA GLU A 98 16.02 8.17 11.01
C GLU A 98 15.95 6.94 10.12
N ILE A 99 14.99 6.89 9.18
CA ILE A 99 14.91 5.80 8.18
C ILE A 99 16.14 5.81 7.29
N GLU A 100 16.55 6.97 6.76
CA GLU A 100 17.74 7.10 5.92
C GLU A 100 19.01 6.65 6.64
N ALA A 101 19.15 6.99 7.92
CA ALA A 101 20.29 6.55 8.74
C ALA A 101 20.30 5.02 8.93
N LEU A 102 19.14 4.42 9.23
CA LEU A 102 19.02 2.97 9.39
C LEU A 102 19.25 2.21 8.07
N GLU A 103 18.77 2.73 6.95
CA GLU A 103 19.01 2.18 5.62
C GLU A 103 20.51 2.21 5.27
N SER A 104 21.18 3.32 5.57
CA SER A 104 22.63 3.48 5.37
C SER A 104 23.43 2.53 6.24
N GLU A 105 23.06 2.38 7.52
CA GLU A 105 23.71 1.44 8.44
C GLU A 105 23.51 0.00 7.99
N LEU A 106 22.31 -0.37 7.54
CA LEU A 106 21.99 -1.69 7.02
C LEU A 106 22.76 -1.99 5.72
N ALA A 107 22.95 -1.00 4.85
CA ALA A 107 23.75 -1.14 3.63
C ALA A 107 25.23 -1.45 3.94
N SER A 108 25.73 -0.98 5.07
CA SER A 108 27.10 -1.27 5.54
C SER A 108 27.25 -2.67 6.15
N ASP A 109 26.17 -3.21 6.72
CA ASP A 109 26.10 -4.56 7.31
C ASP A 109 24.70 -5.16 7.10
N GLU A 110 24.50 -5.82 5.97
CA GLU A 110 23.22 -6.42 5.60
C GLU A 110 22.74 -7.54 6.55
N ASN A 111 23.63 -8.10 7.35
CA ASN A 111 23.31 -9.15 8.32
C ASN A 111 22.96 -8.58 9.71
N ASN A 112 22.95 -7.28 9.87
CA ASN A 112 22.58 -6.65 11.13
C ASN A 112 21.08 -6.70 11.37
N HIS A 113 20.61 -7.80 11.97
CA HIS A 113 19.20 -8.01 12.25
C HIS A 113 18.60 -6.96 13.20
N SER A 114 19.38 -6.45 14.14
CA SER A 114 18.93 -5.40 15.05
C SER A 114 18.57 -4.11 14.31
N VAL A 115 19.42 -3.68 13.38
CA VAL A 115 19.15 -2.51 12.54
C VAL A 115 17.96 -2.77 11.62
N ARG A 116 17.89 -3.96 11.03
CA ARG A 116 16.81 -4.36 10.14
C ARG A 116 15.45 -4.32 10.86
N VAL A 117 15.38 -4.80 12.09
CA VAL A 117 14.16 -4.77 12.90
C VAL A 117 13.76 -3.34 13.28
N LYS A 118 14.73 -2.49 13.67
CA LYS A 118 14.47 -1.07 13.93
C LYS A 118 13.92 -0.36 12.70
N LEU A 119 14.49 -0.64 11.53
CA LEU A 119 14.02 -0.10 10.26
C LEU A 119 12.57 -0.55 9.98
N ALA A 120 12.25 -1.82 10.17
CA ALA A 120 10.91 -2.34 10.00
C ALA A 120 9.86 -1.65 10.88
N VAL A 121 10.23 -1.34 12.13
CA VAL A 121 9.34 -0.58 13.05
C VAL A 121 9.06 0.82 12.50
N GLN A 122 10.07 1.54 12.04
CA GLN A 122 9.90 2.87 11.44
C GLN A 122 9.07 2.84 10.16
N LEU A 123 9.30 1.84 9.30
CA LEU A 123 8.54 1.63 8.08
C LEU A 123 7.06 1.33 8.37
N THR A 124 6.77 0.52 9.40
CA THR A 124 5.40 0.25 9.84
C THR A 124 4.69 1.53 10.29
N THR A 125 5.38 2.38 11.04
CA THR A 125 4.85 3.67 11.49
C THR A 125 4.52 4.60 10.32
N GLY A 126 5.30 4.55 9.25
CA GLY A 126 5.09 5.30 8.01
C GLY A 126 4.13 4.64 7.01
N ALA A 127 3.41 3.59 7.41
CA ALA A 127 2.52 2.79 6.55
C ALA A 127 3.22 2.12 5.34
N ARG A 128 4.53 1.99 5.37
CA ARG A 128 5.33 1.22 4.40
C ARG A 128 5.35 -0.26 4.79
N TYR A 129 4.17 -0.84 4.89
CA TYR A 129 3.96 -2.17 5.47
C TYR A 129 4.66 -3.28 4.70
N ARG A 130 4.63 -3.25 3.36
CA ARG A 130 5.31 -4.26 2.53
C ARG A 130 6.79 -4.30 2.84
N ASP A 131 7.46 -3.15 2.83
CA ASP A 131 8.89 -3.06 3.12
C ASP A 131 9.20 -3.55 4.54
N ALA A 132 8.38 -3.16 5.51
CA ALA A 132 8.52 -3.61 6.90
C ALA A 132 8.43 -5.13 7.02
N LEU A 133 7.42 -5.74 6.39
CA LEU A 133 7.22 -7.20 6.40
C LEU A 133 8.37 -7.94 5.71
N GLU A 134 8.86 -7.44 4.58
CA GLU A 134 10.01 -8.03 3.88
C GLU A 134 11.28 -8.00 4.75
N HIS A 135 11.55 -6.88 5.44
CA HIS A 135 12.68 -6.82 6.37
C HIS A 135 12.54 -7.81 7.52
N LEU A 136 11.35 -7.94 8.11
CA LEU A 136 11.09 -8.90 9.18
C LEU A 136 11.20 -10.34 8.71
N LEU A 137 10.74 -10.64 7.48
CA LEU A 137 10.89 -11.97 6.88
C LEU A 137 12.34 -12.38 6.68
N VAL A 138 13.23 -11.45 6.32
CA VAL A 138 14.67 -11.73 6.22
C VAL A 138 15.22 -12.21 7.57
N VAL A 139 14.84 -11.54 8.66
CA VAL A 139 15.24 -11.94 10.01
C VAL A 139 14.66 -13.32 10.38
N LEU A 140 13.37 -13.53 10.15
CA LEU A 140 12.67 -14.78 10.49
C LEU A 140 13.17 -15.99 9.70
N ARG A 141 13.60 -15.79 8.45
CA ARG A 141 14.22 -16.84 7.62
C ARG A 141 15.60 -17.23 8.11
N ALA A 142 16.34 -16.28 8.68
CA ALA A 142 17.65 -16.52 9.25
C ALA A 142 17.58 -17.11 10.67
N ASP A 143 16.69 -16.57 11.51
CA ASP A 143 16.48 -17.01 12.91
C ASP A 143 15.04 -16.74 13.34
N ARG A 144 14.23 -17.77 13.47
CA ARG A 144 12.82 -17.67 13.87
C ARG A 144 12.62 -17.15 15.29
N ASP A 145 13.57 -17.42 16.15
CA ASP A 145 13.53 -17.06 17.56
C ASP A 145 14.39 -15.85 17.91
N TRP A 146 14.83 -15.12 16.88
CA TRP A 146 15.69 -13.95 17.03
C TRP A 146 15.15 -13.03 18.14
N ASN A 147 16.04 -12.68 19.07
CA ASN A 147 15.74 -11.84 20.22
C ASN A 147 14.46 -12.26 20.98
N ASN A 148 14.36 -13.55 21.34
CA ASN A 148 13.21 -14.15 22.04
C ASN A 148 11.87 -13.97 21.28
N GLY A 149 11.89 -14.09 19.98
CA GLY A 149 10.69 -14.02 19.13
C GLY A 149 10.21 -12.60 18.82
N GLU A 150 11.04 -11.58 19.05
CA GLU A 150 10.68 -10.19 18.80
C GLU A 150 10.30 -9.93 17.32
N ALA A 151 11.10 -10.42 16.37
CA ALA A 151 10.80 -10.26 14.95
C ALA A 151 9.46 -10.90 14.56
N LYS A 152 9.14 -12.06 15.13
CA LYS A 152 7.86 -12.72 14.89
C LYS A 152 6.68 -11.91 15.45
N ARG A 153 6.82 -11.38 16.66
CA ARG A 153 5.80 -10.52 17.27
C ARG A 153 5.55 -9.28 16.43
N LEU A 154 6.62 -8.58 16.03
CA LEU A 154 6.53 -7.38 15.20
C LEU A 154 5.93 -7.68 13.81
N TYR A 155 6.23 -8.83 13.22
CA TYR A 155 5.63 -9.28 11.97
C TYR A 155 4.10 -9.41 12.11
N LEU A 156 3.64 -10.09 13.15
CA LEU A 156 2.21 -10.25 13.41
C LEU A 156 1.52 -8.92 13.75
N ASP A 157 2.18 -8.06 14.51
CA ASP A 157 1.69 -6.72 14.86
C ASP A 157 1.59 -5.83 13.61
N THR A 158 2.54 -5.94 12.70
CA THR A 158 2.49 -5.22 11.41
C THR A 158 1.30 -5.69 10.57
N ILE A 159 1.06 -7.00 10.46
CA ILE A 159 -0.12 -7.53 9.76
C ILE A 159 -1.41 -7.04 10.43
N ALA A 160 -1.48 -7.04 11.75
CA ALA A 160 -2.61 -6.53 12.49
C ALA A 160 -2.85 -5.02 12.26
N SER A 161 -1.77 -4.24 12.11
CA SER A 161 -1.83 -2.80 11.81
C SER A 161 -2.36 -2.51 10.41
N ILE A 162 -2.11 -3.40 9.44
CA ILE A 162 -2.68 -3.30 8.10
C ILE A 162 -4.21 -3.41 8.16
N GLY A 163 -4.72 -4.34 8.95
CA GLY A 163 -6.15 -4.54 9.17
C GLY A 163 -6.68 -5.84 8.54
N LYS A 164 -7.74 -6.34 9.17
CA LYS A 164 -8.38 -7.58 8.74
C LYS A 164 -9.08 -7.38 7.38
N GLY A 165 -8.87 -8.33 6.48
CA GLY A 165 -9.47 -8.32 5.14
C GLY A 165 -8.72 -7.46 4.13
N ASP A 166 -7.67 -6.76 4.55
CA ASP A 166 -6.82 -5.99 3.64
C ASP A 166 -6.08 -6.91 2.66
N PRO A 167 -6.04 -6.56 1.35
CA PRO A 167 -5.37 -7.36 0.34
C PRO A 167 -3.89 -7.62 0.63
N LEU A 168 -3.17 -6.62 1.16
CA LEU A 168 -1.76 -6.76 1.52
C LEU A 168 -1.59 -7.73 2.69
N ALA A 169 -2.44 -7.64 3.72
CA ALA A 169 -2.40 -8.58 4.84
C ALA A 169 -2.62 -10.03 4.37
N ALA A 170 -3.49 -10.24 3.40
CA ALA A 170 -3.76 -11.56 2.83
C ALA A 170 -2.54 -12.16 2.10
N GLU A 171 -1.67 -11.34 1.52
CA GLU A 171 -0.45 -11.80 0.84
C GLU A 171 0.58 -12.39 1.83
N TYR A 172 0.55 -11.97 3.10
CA TYR A 172 1.55 -12.31 4.12
C TYR A 172 1.03 -13.21 5.26
N GLN A 173 -0.21 -13.72 5.15
CA GLN A 173 -0.83 -14.62 6.14
C GLN A 173 -0.52 -16.13 5.92
#